data_df6dd18b6832d1cc71cb40465da76fba
#
_entry.id   df6dd18b6832d1cc71cb40465da76fba
#
_cell.length_a   1.000
_cell.length_b   1.000
_cell.length_c   1.000
_cell.angle_alpha   90.00
_cell.angle_beta   90.00
_cell.angle_gamma   90.00
#
_symmetry.space_group_name_H-M   'P 1'
#
loop_
_entity.id
_entity.type
_entity.pdbx_description
1 polymer ?
#
loop_
_entity_poly.entity_id
_entity_poly.type
_entity_poly.pdbx_seq_one_letter_code
_entity_poly.pdbx_strand_id
1 'polypeptide(L)'
;MKTTFSTCRALLFLLFYSGHGFVLAQDIQYAPDIEKKIKEVENNLGLWVQIEGAKIDATLQDRMAFHKVNGVSIAVVKNYKIEWARGFGWADINTKQPVTTATLFQAGSISKSLNGVGVLKLVQEGKLDLSADINDYLKSWKFPYNELSKGKKISTANLLSHTAGLTIHGFPGYEVGKPLPTYAQILDGAKPANTSAVRSAFEPGLKFQYSGGGTTISQVMVEDITGQPYDVYMWENVLKPMGMLSSSYTQPPASGKPLATAHNNKGKAIKGNYHLYPEQAAAGLWTNPSDLASYIIETQLALEGKSSKVLSESMTKLRLTPFIDKSSALG
;
A
#
# COMPACT_ATOMS: atom_id res chain seq x y z
N MET A 1 -40.98 25.60 -71.15
CA MET A 1 -41.12 25.15 -69.77
C MET A 1 -40.35 23.85 -69.58
N LYS A 2 -39.14 23.90 -69.07
CA LYS A 2 -38.37 22.77 -68.47
C LYS A 2 -37.44 23.34 -67.53
N THR A 3 -37.72 23.14 -66.26
CA THR A 3 -36.92 23.55 -65.05
C THR A 3 -35.83 22.55 -64.83
N THR A 4 -34.59 22.98 -64.87
CA THR A 4 -33.39 22.17 -64.53
C THR A 4 -33.02 22.41 -63.02
N PHE A 5 -33.09 21.35 -62.22
CA PHE A 5 -32.58 21.35 -60.86
C PHE A 5 -31.07 21.13 -60.88
N SER A 6 -30.35 22.10 -60.35
CA SER A 6 -28.91 21.99 -60.08
C SER A 6 -28.68 21.39 -58.68
N THR A 7 -28.10 20.20 -58.62
CA THR A 7 -27.69 19.54 -57.37
C THR A 7 -26.30 20.00 -56.96
N CYS A 8 -26.24 20.79 -55.91
CA CYS A 8 -25.00 21.19 -55.26
C CYS A 8 -24.56 20.03 -54.35
N ARG A 9 -23.48 19.29 -54.69
CA ARG A 9 -22.83 18.33 -53.84
C ARG A 9 -21.86 19.07 -52.92
N ALA A 10 -22.20 19.18 -51.65
CA ALA A 10 -21.28 19.61 -50.59
C ALA A 10 -20.37 18.42 -50.22
N LEU A 11 -19.06 18.55 -50.49
CA LEU A 11 -18.03 17.64 -50.03
C LEU A 11 -17.74 17.98 -48.57
N LEU A 12 -18.12 17.09 -47.65
CA LEU A 12 -17.76 17.18 -46.25
C LEU A 12 -16.35 16.57 -46.10
N PHE A 13 -15.34 17.42 -45.93
CA PHE A 13 -14.00 17.00 -45.50
C PHE A 13 -14.05 16.72 -43.99
N LEU A 14 -14.07 15.45 -43.59
CA LEU A 14 -13.80 15.00 -42.23
C LEU A 14 -12.28 15.05 -41.98
N LEU A 15 -11.82 16.12 -41.35
CA LEU A 15 -10.49 16.20 -40.77
C LEU A 15 -10.47 15.32 -39.50
N PHE A 16 -9.89 14.12 -39.59
CA PHE A 16 -9.50 13.34 -38.43
C PHE A 16 -8.34 14.07 -37.74
N TYR A 17 -8.63 14.86 -36.73
CA TYR A 17 -7.67 15.34 -35.78
C TYR A 17 -7.36 14.18 -34.82
N SER A 18 -6.26 13.46 -35.04
CA SER A 18 -5.69 12.56 -34.06
C SER A 18 -4.99 13.38 -32.96
N GLY A 19 -5.79 14.12 -32.21
CA GLY A 19 -5.35 14.75 -30.97
C GLY A 19 -5.25 13.66 -29.92
N HIS A 20 -4.02 13.28 -29.54
CA HIS A 20 -3.77 12.63 -28.26
C HIS A 20 -4.12 13.63 -27.17
N GLY A 21 -5.40 13.70 -26.83
CA GLY A 21 -5.87 14.47 -25.70
C GLY A 21 -5.32 13.84 -24.44
N PHE A 22 -4.34 14.46 -23.82
CA PHE A 22 -4.10 14.29 -22.40
C PHE A 22 -5.42 14.58 -21.69
N VAL A 23 -6.11 13.53 -21.27
CA VAL A 23 -7.21 13.66 -20.32
C VAL A 23 -6.54 14.08 -19.01
N LEU A 24 -6.46 15.39 -18.77
CA LEU A 24 -6.25 15.92 -17.43
C LEU A 24 -7.38 15.32 -16.61
N ALA A 25 -7.02 14.50 -15.61
CA ALA A 25 -8.00 14.01 -14.66
C ALA A 25 -8.65 15.25 -14.05
N GLN A 26 -9.88 15.54 -14.47
CA GLN A 26 -10.65 16.65 -13.91
C GLN A 26 -10.85 16.34 -12.43
N ASP A 27 -10.49 17.30 -11.57
CA ASP A 27 -10.89 17.24 -10.18
C ASP A 27 -12.41 17.05 -10.12
N ILE A 28 -12.82 16.01 -9.40
CA ILE A 28 -14.25 15.75 -9.18
C ILE A 28 -14.83 16.99 -8.51
N GLN A 29 -15.79 17.65 -9.18
CA GLN A 29 -16.56 18.71 -8.55
C GLN A 29 -17.63 18.09 -7.65
N TYR A 30 -17.55 18.40 -6.38
CA TYR A 30 -18.52 17.95 -5.39
C TYR A 30 -19.67 18.96 -5.22
N ALA A 31 -20.76 18.52 -4.61
CA ALA A 31 -21.83 19.43 -4.21
C ALA A 31 -21.31 20.51 -3.23
N PRO A 32 -21.93 21.70 -3.19
CA PRO A 32 -21.41 22.85 -2.40
C PRO A 32 -21.18 22.55 -0.91
N ASP A 33 -21.98 21.71 -0.31
CA ASP A 33 -21.86 21.30 1.10
C ASP A 33 -20.61 20.41 1.31
N ILE A 34 -20.26 19.55 0.37
CA ILE A 34 -19.03 18.75 0.40
C ILE A 34 -17.81 19.63 0.13
N GLU A 35 -17.90 20.55 -0.84
CA GLU A 35 -16.80 21.50 -1.09
C GLU A 35 -16.50 22.35 0.15
N LYS A 36 -17.53 22.75 0.90
CA LYS A 36 -17.37 23.46 2.17
C LYS A 36 -16.59 22.60 3.18
N LYS A 37 -16.95 21.32 3.35
CA LYS A 37 -16.23 20.39 4.25
C LYS A 37 -14.78 20.18 3.83
N ILE A 38 -14.51 20.07 2.53
CA ILE A 38 -13.13 19.95 2.02
C ILE A 38 -12.32 21.18 2.43
N LYS A 39 -12.86 22.39 2.23
CA LYS A 39 -12.20 23.64 2.65
C LYS A 39 -12.01 23.74 4.17
N GLU A 40 -12.95 23.21 4.95
CA GLU A 40 -12.80 23.13 6.41
C GLU A 40 -11.62 22.23 6.80
N VAL A 41 -11.45 21.07 6.14
CA VAL A 41 -10.28 20.20 6.34
C VAL A 41 -9.00 20.91 5.90
N GLU A 42 -8.99 21.56 4.75
CA GLU A 42 -7.81 22.28 4.24
C GLU A 42 -7.33 23.41 5.17
N ASN A 43 -8.25 24.07 5.89
CA ASN A 43 -7.96 25.29 6.64
C ASN A 43 -7.91 25.09 8.17
N ASN A 44 -8.23 23.92 8.69
CA ASN A 44 -8.32 23.66 10.14
C ASN A 44 -7.53 22.40 10.52
N LEU A 45 -6.27 22.32 10.10
CA LEU A 45 -5.39 21.24 10.56
C LEU A 45 -4.92 21.56 11.98
N GLY A 46 -5.41 20.80 12.97
CA GLY A 46 -4.91 20.88 14.34
C GLY A 46 -3.43 20.53 14.41
N LEU A 47 -2.68 21.27 15.22
CA LEU A 47 -1.32 20.88 15.55
C LEU A 47 -1.33 19.74 16.57
N TRP A 48 -0.28 18.91 16.54
CA TRP A 48 -0.07 17.81 17.49
C TRP A 48 -0.04 18.31 18.95
N VAL A 49 0.53 19.51 19.17
CA VAL A 49 0.54 20.18 20.47
C VAL A 49 -0.43 21.35 20.39
N GLN A 50 -1.43 21.33 21.26
CA GLN A 50 -2.37 22.45 21.44
C GLN A 50 -1.99 23.21 22.70
N ILE A 51 -1.86 24.52 22.59
CA ILE A 51 -1.58 25.42 23.72
C ILE A 51 -2.89 26.11 24.07
N GLU A 52 -3.32 25.99 25.33
CA GLU A 52 -4.53 26.62 25.83
C GLU A 52 -4.49 28.15 25.60
N GLY A 53 -5.55 28.69 25.00
CA GLY A 53 -5.66 30.13 24.65
C GLY A 53 -4.93 30.54 23.36
N ALA A 54 -4.15 29.68 22.73
CA ALA A 54 -3.53 29.96 21.45
C ALA A 54 -4.41 29.42 20.30
N LYS A 55 -4.86 30.32 19.41
CA LYS A 55 -5.49 29.90 18.16
C LYS A 55 -4.39 29.48 17.18
N ILE A 56 -4.22 28.17 16.99
CA ILE A 56 -3.22 27.62 16.08
C ILE A 56 -3.97 26.98 14.91
N ASP A 57 -4.40 27.82 13.98
CA ASP A 57 -4.98 27.37 12.71
C ASP A 57 -3.82 27.17 11.73
N ALA A 58 -3.65 25.96 11.23
CA ALA A 58 -2.70 25.67 10.17
C ALA A 58 -3.47 25.19 8.94
N THR A 59 -3.14 25.71 7.77
CA THR A 59 -3.68 25.20 6.52
C THR A 59 -2.92 23.96 6.06
N LEU A 60 -3.54 23.14 5.24
CA LEU A 60 -2.86 22.00 4.60
C LEU A 60 -1.63 22.49 3.82
N GLN A 61 -1.75 23.60 3.11
CA GLN A 61 -0.65 24.17 2.34
C GLN A 61 0.52 24.60 3.23
N ASP A 62 0.26 25.25 4.38
CA ASP A 62 1.30 25.64 5.34
C ASP A 62 2.01 24.40 5.89
N ARG A 63 1.26 23.35 6.23
CA ARG A 63 1.82 22.11 6.74
C ARG A 63 2.64 21.35 5.68
N MET A 64 2.16 21.32 4.46
CA MET A 64 2.92 20.74 3.34
C MET A 64 4.24 21.50 3.13
N ALA A 65 4.21 22.83 3.13
CA ALA A 65 5.41 23.65 3.00
C ALA A 65 6.39 23.44 4.16
N PHE A 66 5.91 23.48 5.39
CA PHE A 66 6.72 23.26 6.60
C PHE A 66 7.43 21.89 6.59
N HIS A 67 6.71 20.82 6.22
CA HIS A 67 7.26 19.47 6.16
C HIS A 67 7.95 19.13 4.83
N LYS A 68 7.98 20.06 3.88
CA LYS A 68 8.51 19.87 2.51
C LYS A 68 7.85 18.68 1.79
N VAL A 69 6.54 18.55 1.98
CA VAL A 69 5.69 17.56 1.30
C VAL A 69 5.16 18.19 0.02
N ASN A 70 5.55 17.66 -1.14
CA ASN A 70 5.18 18.25 -2.43
C ASN A 70 3.77 17.90 -2.87
N GLY A 71 3.26 16.74 -2.46
CA GLY A 71 1.92 16.28 -2.84
C GLY A 71 1.27 15.41 -1.77
N VAL A 72 -0.04 15.54 -1.65
CA VAL A 72 -0.90 14.77 -0.72
C VAL A 72 -2.15 14.35 -1.46
N SER A 73 -2.67 13.17 -1.17
CA SER A 73 -4.01 12.74 -1.59
C SER A 73 -4.78 12.26 -0.38
N ILE A 74 -6.04 12.69 -0.26
CA ILE A 74 -6.91 12.43 0.89
C ILE A 74 -8.19 11.77 0.40
N ALA A 75 -8.68 10.77 1.12
CA ALA A 75 -10.05 10.24 0.99
C ALA A 75 -10.70 10.21 2.37
N VAL A 76 -11.96 10.63 2.44
CA VAL A 76 -12.75 10.63 3.67
C VAL A 76 -13.89 9.62 3.53
N VAL A 77 -14.00 8.74 4.52
CA VAL A 77 -15.04 7.72 4.60
C VAL A 77 -16.10 8.15 5.61
N LYS A 78 -17.36 8.07 5.20
CA LYS A 78 -18.51 8.28 6.05
C LYS A 78 -19.61 7.28 5.71
N ASN A 79 -20.19 6.65 6.72
CA ASN A 79 -21.28 5.68 6.53
C ASN A 79 -20.93 4.57 5.51
N TYR A 80 -19.70 4.00 5.61
CA TYR A 80 -19.15 2.96 4.72
C TYR A 80 -19.07 3.35 3.24
N LYS A 81 -18.94 4.64 2.95
CA LYS A 81 -18.75 5.18 1.59
C LYS A 81 -17.69 6.25 1.59
N ILE A 82 -16.98 6.39 0.49
CA ILE A 82 -16.10 7.53 0.27
C ILE A 82 -17.01 8.76 0.10
N GLU A 83 -16.98 9.68 1.06
CA GLU A 83 -17.72 10.94 0.98
C GLU A 83 -17.06 11.88 -0.03
N TRP A 84 -15.73 11.95 -0.01
CA TRP A 84 -14.94 12.66 -1.00
C TRP A 84 -13.50 12.16 -1.04
N ALA A 85 -12.81 12.42 -2.14
CA ALA A 85 -11.37 12.22 -2.29
C ALA A 85 -10.78 13.36 -3.14
N ARG A 86 -9.58 13.83 -2.79
CA ARG A 86 -8.91 14.94 -3.49
C ARG A 86 -7.40 14.85 -3.39
N GLY A 87 -6.73 15.24 -4.49
CA GLY A 87 -5.29 15.43 -4.53
C GLY A 87 -4.91 16.90 -4.31
N PHE A 88 -3.74 17.13 -3.70
CA PHE A 88 -3.20 18.46 -3.42
C PHE A 88 -1.72 18.51 -3.78
N GLY A 89 -1.27 19.62 -4.37
CA GLY A 89 0.12 19.80 -4.76
C GLY A 89 0.55 18.95 -5.95
N TRP A 90 1.82 18.54 -5.97
CA TRP A 90 2.47 17.95 -7.12
C TRP A 90 2.86 16.47 -6.88
N ALA A 91 2.44 15.60 -7.78
CA ALA A 91 2.94 14.22 -7.87
C ALA A 91 4.41 14.21 -8.33
N ASP A 92 4.76 15.11 -9.23
CA ASP A 92 6.13 15.40 -9.63
C ASP A 92 6.32 16.91 -9.76
N ILE A 93 7.20 17.45 -8.93
CA ILE A 93 7.47 18.90 -8.90
C ILE A 93 8.27 19.38 -10.13
N ASN A 94 9.09 18.50 -10.73
CA ASN A 94 9.93 18.86 -11.87
C ASN A 94 9.11 19.00 -13.15
N THR A 95 8.16 18.09 -13.35
CA THR A 95 7.23 18.11 -14.50
C THR A 95 5.95 18.89 -14.22
N LYS A 96 5.75 19.35 -12.97
CA LYS A 96 4.52 20.00 -12.50
C LYS A 96 3.27 19.15 -12.72
N GLN A 97 3.43 17.83 -12.57
CA GLN A 97 2.30 16.92 -12.63
C GLN A 97 1.51 17.02 -11.32
N PRO A 98 0.23 17.40 -11.35
CA PRO A 98 -0.56 17.51 -10.11
C PRO A 98 -0.86 16.15 -9.51
N VAL A 99 -1.04 16.12 -8.18
CA VAL A 99 -1.64 14.98 -7.51
C VAL A 99 -3.13 14.93 -7.85
N THR A 100 -3.61 13.75 -8.22
CA THR A 100 -5.03 13.46 -8.44
C THR A 100 -5.47 12.31 -7.53
N THR A 101 -6.75 12.00 -7.50
CA THR A 101 -7.29 10.82 -6.80
C THR A 101 -6.77 9.49 -7.39
N ALA A 102 -6.30 9.50 -8.64
CA ALA A 102 -5.71 8.34 -9.30
C ALA A 102 -4.19 8.20 -9.05
N THR A 103 -3.53 9.22 -8.51
CA THR A 103 -2.08 9.18 -8.25
C THR A 103 -1.74 8.08 -7.25
N LEU A 104 -0.82 7.20 -7.65
CA LEU A 104 -0.34 6.11 -6.81
C LEU A 104 0.91 6.54 -6.04
N PHE A 105 0.92 6.23 -4.77
CA PHE A 105 2.03 6.46 -3.85
C PHE A 105 2.64 5.13 -3.39
N GLN A 106 3.93 5.14 -3.11
CA GLN A 106 4.55 4.03 -2.37
C GLN A 106 4.02 4.05 -0.92
N ALA A 107 3.22 3.05 -0.58
CA ALA A 107 2.57 2.97 0.72
C ALA A 107 3.51 2.51 1.84
N GLY A 108 4.72 2.06 1.48
CA GLY A 108 5.68 1.57 2.45
C GLY A 108 5.07 0.50 3.36
N SER A 109 5.18 0.68 4.65
CA SER A 109 4.75 -0.32 5.64
C SER A 109 3.23 -0.53 5.76
N ILE A 110 2.39 0.26 5.10
CA ILE A 110 0.96 -0.07 4.94
C ILE A 110 0.80 -1.40 4.19
N SER A 111 1.78 -1.78 3.37
CA SER A 111 1.86 -3.08 2.71
C SER A 111 1.63 -4.26 3.65
N LYS A 112 2.16 -4.18 4.87
CA LYS A 112 2.07 -5.26 5.88
C LYS A 112 0.65 -5.54 6.34
N SER A 113 -0.16 -4.50 6.46
CA SER A 113 -1.55 -4.65 6.88
C SER A 113 -2.37 -5.48 5.87
N LEU A 114 -2.18 -5.23 4.57
CA LEU A 114 -2.80 -6.01 3.52
C LEU A 114 -2.17 -7.40 3.36
N ASN A 115 -0.85 -7.54 3.60
CA ASN A 115 -0.19 -8.85 3.69
C ASN A 115 -0.86 -9.73 4.77
N GLY A 116 -1.15 -9.14 5.95
CA GLY A 116 -1.87 -9.83 7.02
C GLY A 116 -3.22 -10.37 6.55
N VAL A 117 -3.96 -9.62 5.74
CA VAL A 117 -5.22 -10.09 5.14
C VAL A 117 -4.98 -11.29 4.20
N GLY A 118 -3.97 -11.21 3.33
CA GLY A 118 -3.62 -12.30 2.40
C GLY A 118 -3.20 -13.57 3.11
N VAL A 119 -2.38 -13.47 4.15
CA VAL A 119 -1.95 -14.61 4.96
C VAL A 119 -3.13 -15.22 5.73
N LEU A 120 -3.98 -14.40 6.35
CA LEU A 120 -5.15 -14.89 7.09
C LEU A 120 -6.22 -15.50 6.17
N LYS A 121 -6.24 -15.13 4.90
CA LYS A 121 -7.07 -15.82 3.91
C LYS A 121 -6.62 -17.27 3.72
N LEU A 122 -5.31 -17.54 3.67
CA LEU A 122 -4.80 -18.91 3.62
C LEU A 122 -5.13 -19.70 4.90
N VAL A 123 -5.13 -19.04 6.06
CA VAL A 123 -5.59 -19.66 7.32
C VAL A 123 -7.08 -19.99 7.24
N GLN A 124 -7.91 -19.07 6.78
CA GLN A 124 -9.35 -19.29 6.60
C GLN A 124 -9.66 -20.43 5.64
N GLU A 125 -8.81 -20.65 4.64
CA GLU A 125 -8.92 -21.73 3.66
C GLU A 125 -8.32 -23.07 4.16
N GLY A 126 -7.82 -23.11 5.39
CA GLY A 126 -7.20 -24.30 5.98
C GLY A 126 -5.85 -24.69 5.35
N LYS A 127 -5.23 -23.78 4.59
CA LYS A 127 -3.94 -23.99 3.92
C LYS A 127 -2.74 -23.66 4.81
N LEU A 128 -2.98 -22.94 5.91
CA LEU A 128 -1.97 -22.43 6.82
C LEU A 128 -2.50 -22.48 8.26
N ASP A 129 -1.69 -23.00 9.18
CA ASP A 129 -1.93 -22.94 10.63
C ASP A 129 -1.09 -21.80 11.23
N LEU A 130 -1.76 -20.91 11.98
CA LEU A 130 -1.11 -19.77 12.62
C LEU A 130 -0.08 -20.17 13.68
N SER A 131 -0.22 -21.37 14.28
CA SER A 131 0.61 -21.86 15.39
C SER A 131 1.77 -22.77 14.96
N ALA A 132 1.73 -23.31 13.73
CA ALA A 132 2.75 -24.20 13.22
C ALA A 132 4.10 -23.50 12.97
N ASP A 133 5.19 -24.27 12.95
CA ASP A 133 6.52 -23.78 12.57
C ASP A 133 6.49 -23.26 11.14
N ILE A 134 6.99 -22.04 10.91
CA ILE A 134 7.10 -21.44 9.57
C ILE A 134 7.86 -22.36 8.61
N ASN A 135 8.81 -23.14 9.09
CA ASN A 135 9.58 -24.07 8.27
C ASN A 135 8.76 -25.26 7.74
N ASP A 136 7.57 -25.51 8.27
CA ASP A 136 6.66 -26.52 7.70
C ASP A 136 6.10 -26.07 6.36
N TYR A 137 5.96 -24.75 6.17
CA TYR A 137 5.42 -24.12 4.95
C TYR A 137 6.48 -23.61 3.98
N LEU A 138 7.63 -23.15 4.48
CA LEU A 138 8.75 -22.68 3.66
C LEU A 138 9.35 -23.86 2.87
N LYS A 139 9.44 -23.75 1.53
CA LYS A 139 10.02 -24.74 0.61
C LYS A 139 11.26 -24.20 -0.09
N SER A 140 11.17 -23.00 -0.64
CA SER A 140 12.23 -22.36 -1.43
C SER A 140 13.39 -21.83 -0.58
N TRP A 141 13.13 -21.61 0.71
CA TRP A 141 14.10 -21.20 1.71
C TRP A 141 13.68 -21.74 3.08
N LYS A 142 14.65 -21.99 3.97
CA LYS A 142 14.37 -22.45 5.34
C LYS A 142 14.96 -21.45 6.33
N PHE A 143 14.16 -21.08 7.34
CA PHE A 143 14.66 -20.23 8.40
C PHE A 143 15.74 -20.95 9.22
N PRO A 144 16.98 -20.40 9.30
CA PRO A 144 18.07 -21.01 10.05
C PRO A 144 17.96 -20.62 11.53
N TYR A 145 17.28 -21.45 12.33
CA TYR A 145 17.23 -21.26 13.77
C TYR A 145 18.63 -21.25 14.38
N ASN A 146 18.81 -20.44 15.42
CA ASN A 146 20.04 -20.35 16.20
C ASN A 146 19.73 -20.46 17.70
N GLU A 147 20.75 -20.41 18.53
CA GLU A 147 20.63 -20.52 19.99
C GLU A 147 19.78 -19.40 20.64
N LEU A 148 19.67 -18.22 20.01
CA LEU A 148 18.86 -17.12 20.52
C LEU A 148 17.36 -17.41 20.46
N SER A 149 16.93 -18.35 19.63
CA SER A 149 15.54 -18.83 19.62
C SER A 149 15.23 -19.75 20.82
N LYS A 150 16.24 -20.19 21.58
CA LYS A 150 16.12 -21.08 22.75
C LYS A 150 15.29 -22.34 22.47
N GLY A 151 15.43 -22.90 21.27
CA GLY A 151 14.69 -24.08 20.81
C GLY A 151 13.23 -23.84 20.46
N LYS A 152 12.69 -22.62 20.66
CA LYS A 152 11.34 -22.27 20.26
C LYS A 152 11.25 -22.05 18.75
N LYS A 153 10.12 -22.46 18.19
CA LYS A 153 9.79 -22.26 16.78
C LYS A 153 9.07 -20.94 16.58
N ILE A 154 9.26 -20.35 15.41
CA ILE A 154 8.53 -19.17 14.98
C ILE A 154 7.26 -19.63 14.29
N SER A 155 6.12 -19.12 14.73
CA SER A 155 4.85 -19.36 14.08
C SER A 155 4.46 -18.21 13.14
N THR A 156 3.49 -18.45 12.28
CA THR A 156 2.91 -17.38 11.43
C THR A 156 2.32 -16.27 12.26
N ALA A 157 1.66 -16.60 13.39
CA ALA A 157 1.16 -15.58 14.32
C ALA A 157 2.28 -14.69 14.87
N ASN A 158 3.47 -15.25 15.17
CA ASN A 158 4.63 -14.46 15.58
C ASN A 158 5.11 -13.50 14.49
N LEU A 159 5.11 -13.92 13.21
CA LEU A 159 5.49 -13.04 12.11
C LEU A 159 4.53 -11.87 11.98
N LEU A 160 3.21 -12.13 11.96
CA LEU A 160 2.19 -11.10 11.76
C LEU A 160 2.07 -10.14 12.93
N SER A 161 2.26 -10.61 14.16
CA SER A 161 2.19 -9.78 15.38
C SER A 161 3.52 -9.11 15.75
N HIS A 162 4.58 -9.29 14.94
CA HIS A 162 5.92 -8.80 15.24
C HIS A 162 6.49 -9.30 16.57
N THR A 163 6.19 -10.56 16.93
CA THR A 163 6.71 -11.20 18.13
C THR A 163 7.68 -12.33 17.83
N ALA A 164 8.10 -12.46 16.56
CA ALA A 164 9.02 -13.52 16.12
C ALA A 164 10.46 -13.34 16.63
N GLY A 165 10.81 -12.19 17.20
CA GLY A 165 12.15 -11.94 17.72
C GLY A 165 13.23 -11.85 16.64
N LEU A 166 12.93 -11.25 15.50
CA LEU A 166 13.80 -11.22 14.32
C LEU A 166 14.58 -9.91 14.19
N THR A 167 15.76 -10.02 13.57
CA THR A 167 16.53 -8.87 13.04
C THR A 167 15.77 -8.18 11.90
N ILE A 168 16.33 -7.14 11.32
CA ILE A 168 15.85 -6.39 10.14
C ILE A 168 14.45 -5.81 10.32
N HIS A 169 14.43 -4.54 10.71
CA HIS A 169 13.21 -3.80 11.01
C HIS A 169 12.56 -3.19 9.74
N GLY A 170 13.38 -2.84 8.73
CA GLY A 170 12.92 -2.22 7.49
C GLY A 170 13.93 -2.36 6.36
N PHE A 171 13.55 -1.89 5.19
CA PHE A 171 14.33 -1.97 3.97
C PHE A 171 14.48 -0.58 3.36
N PRO A 172 15.70 -0.20 2.87
CA PRO A 172 15.91 1.09 2.23
C PRO A 172 15.36 1.14 0.78
N GLY A 173 15.02 -0.02 0.20
CA GLY A 173 14.66 -0.15 -1.20
C GLY A 173 15.87 -0.10 -2.13
N TYR A 174 15.62 -0.30 -3.43
CA TYR A 174 16.65 -0.39 -4.47
C TYR A 174 16.41 0.68 -5.53
N GLU A 175 17.48 1.35 -5.98
CA GLU A 175 17.40 2.32 -7.08
C GLU A 175 16.94 1.63 -8.37
N VAL A 176 16.11 2.32 -9.15
CA VAL A 176 15.67 1.85 -10.48
C VAL A 176 16.89 1.61 -11.36
N GLY A 177 16.89 0.47 -12.05
CA GLY A 177 17.99 0.04 -12.94
C GLY A 177 19.14 -0.67 -12.23
N LYS A 178 19.06 -0.88 -10.92
CA LYS A 178 20.02 -1.74 -10.20
C LYS A 178 19.54 -3.18 -10.17
N PRO A 179 20.45 -4.17 -10.09
CA PRO A 179 20.08 -5.57 -9.88
C PRO A 179 19.26 -5.73 -8.60
N LEU A 180 18.14 -6.45 -8.68
CA LEU A 180 17.33 -6.79 -7.52
C LEU A 180 17.73 -8.17 -6.97
N PRO A 181 17.78 -8.32 -5.63
CA PRO A 181 18.02 -9.62 -5.02
C PRO A 181 16.79 -10.55 -5.14
N THR A 182 17.06 -11.84 -5.10
CA THR A 182 16.04 -12.85 -4.83
C THR A 182 15.64 -12.83 -3.34
N TYR A 183 14.52 -13.45 -2.98
CA TYR A 183 14.08 -13.53 -1.58
C TYR A 183 15.11 -14.24 -0.70
N ALA A 184 15.73 -15.34 -1.19
CA ALA A 184 16.81 -16.02 -0.46
C ALA A 184 17.98 -15.06 -0.18
N GLN A 185 18.39 -14.28 -1.17
CA GLN A 185 19.45 -13.28 -1.00
C GLN A 185 19.07 -12.20 0.03
N ILE A 186 17.82 -11.71 0.02
CA ILE A 186 17.33 -10.77 1.03
C ILE A 186 17.39 -11.39 2.43
N LEU A 187 16.84 -12.59 2.58
CA LEU A 187 16.73 -13.26 3.87
C LEU A 187 18.10 -13.72 4.41
N ASP A 188 19.04 -14.01 3.53
CA ASP A 188 20.41 -14.37 3.90
C ASP A 188 21.40 -13.20 3.92
N GLY A 189 20.97 -12.00 3.55
CA GLY A 189 21.82 -10.80 3.49
C GLY A 189 22.92 -10.92 2.43
N ALA A 190 22.71 -11.76 1.41
CA ALA A 190 23.66 -11.99 0.34
C ALA A 190 23.50 -10.93 -0.77
N LYS A 191 24.63 -10.47 -1.35
CA LYS A 191 24.59 -9.50 -2.46
C LYS A 191 23.74 -10.00 -3.63
N PRO A 192 22.94 -9.13 -4.26
CA PRO A 192 22.92 -7.67 -4.15
C PRO A 192 22.02 -7.11 -3.03
N ALA A 193 21.52 -7.95 -2.07
CA ALA A 193 20.77 -7.43 -0.93
C ALA A 193 21.55 -6.33 -0.20
N ASN A 194 20.81 -5.31 0.25
CA ASN A 194 21.35 -4.12 0.91
C ASN A 194 21.07 -4.06 2.42
N THR A 195 20.59 -5.16 2.97
CA THR A 195 20.41 -5.39 4.41
C THR A 195 21.20 -6.62 4.85
N SER A 196 21.43 -6.75 6.16
CA SER A 196 21.97 -7.97 6.75
C SER A 196 20.95 -9.10 6.73
N ALA A 197 21.38 -10.32 7.08
CA ALA A 197 20.52 -11.49 7.14
C ALA A 197 19.39 -11.34 8.18
N VAL A 198 18.24 -11.93 7.88
CA VAL A 198 17.13 -12.08 8.83
C VAL A 198 17.40 -13.29 9.71
N ARG A 199 17.62 -13.06 11.00
CA ARG A 199 17.99 -14.09 11.99
C ARG A 199 17.25 -13.86 13.29
N SER A 200 17.20 -14.87 14.16
CA SER A 200 16.72 -14.69 15.53
C SER A 200 17.63 -13.73 16.29
N ALA A 201 17.02 -12.73 16.91
CA ALA A 201 17.65 -11.77 17.83
C ALA A 201 17.34 -12.11 19.30
N PHE A 202 16.22 -12.78 19.54
CA PHE A 202 15.80 -13.30 20.84
C PHE A 202 14.68 -14.34 20.63
N GLU A 203 14.23 -14.93 21.73
CA GLU A 203 13.22 -15.97 21.78
C GLU A 203 11.87 -15.52 21.20
N PRO A 204 11.27 -16.29 20.27
CA PRO A 204 9.92 -16.01 19.75
C PRO A 204 8.87 -15.94 20.85
N GLY A 205 7.95 -15.00 20.74
CA GLY A 205 6.87 -14.76 21.71
C GLY A 205 7.26 -13.96 22.95
N LEU A 206 8.54 -13.61 23.13
CA LEU A 206 9.02 -12.93 24.34
C LEU A 206 8.50 -11.49 24.43
N LYS A 207 8.53 -10.76 23.33
CA LYS A 207 8.12 -9.34 23.25
C LYS A 207 7.84 -8.90 21.83
N PHE A 208 7.14 -7.78 21.71
CA PHE A 208 6.98 -7.09 20.43
C PHE A 208 8.32 -6.51 19.95
N GLN A 209 8.66 -6.77 18.70
CA GLN A 209 9.74 -6.10 17.98
C GLN A 209 9.42 -6.08 16.49
N TYR A 210 9.12 -4.91 15.98
CA TYR A 210 8.78 -4.72 14.57
C TYR A 210 9.84 -5.32 13.64
N SER A 211 9.42 -6.13 12.66
CA SER A 211 10.34 -6.77 11.72
C SER A 211 9.76 -6.82 10.29
N GLY A 212 10.38 -6.03 9.40
CA GLY A 212 10.17 -6.16 7.96
C GLY A 212 10.67 -7.50 7.43
N GLY A 213 11.77 -8.02 8.00
CA GLY A 213 12.30 -9.34 7.66
C GLY A 213 11.31 -10.46 7.93
N GLY A 214 10.61 -10.40 9.08
CA GLY A 214 9.52 -11.35 9.38
C GLY A 214 8.38 -11.28 8.38
N THR A 215 8.01 -10.07 7.94
CA THR A 215 6.99 -9.91 6.90
C THR A 215 7.46 -10.47 5.55
N THR A 216 8.74 -10.30 5.20
CA THR A 216 9.29 -10.91 3.97
C THR A 216 9.28 -12.44 4.05
N ILE A 217 9.51 -13.04 5.23
CA ILE A 217 9.33 -14.49 5.40
C ILE A 217 7.88 -14.90 5.09
N SER A 218 6.89 -14.16 5.59
CA SER A 218 5.48 -14.47 5.28
C SER A 218 5.14 -14.32 3.80
N GLN A 219 5.81 -13.42 3.07
CA GLN A 219 5.70 -13.33 1.60
C GLN A 219 6.16 -14.64 0.94
N VAL A 220 7.34 -15.15 1.31
CA VAL A 220 7.87 -16.42 0.79
C VAL A 220 6.93 -17.58 1.12
N MET A 221 6.37 -17.62 2.33
CA MET A 221 5.37 -18.62 2.69
C MET A 221 4.14 -18.58 1.77
N VAL A 222 3.62 -17.38 1.44
CA VAL A 222 2.49 -17.24 0.51
C VAL A 222 2.83 -17.85 -0.85
N GLU A 223 4.00 -17.55 -1.40
CA GLU A 223 4.44 -18.10 -2.69
C GLU A 223 4.65 -19.62 -2.63
N ASP A 224 5.30 -20.12 -1.60
CA ASP A 224 5.59 -21.54 -1.41
C ASP A 224 4.33 -22.39 -1.19
N ILE A 225 3.30 -21.84 -0.54
CA ILE A 225 2.00 -22.50 -0.31
C ILE A 225 1.17 -22.51 -1.59
N THR A 226 1.11 -21.37 -2.28
CA THR A 226 0.18 -21.16 -3.41
C THR A 226 0.78 -21.52 -4.76
N GLY A 227 2.11 -21.53 -4.89
CA GLY A 227 2.81 -21.66 -6.17
C GLY A 227 2.63 -20.45 -7.09
N GLN A 228 2.15 -19.33 -6.59
CA GLN A 228 1.90 -18.11 -7.35
C GLN A 228 2.89 -17.00 -6.94
N PRO A 229 3.32 -16.11 -7.85
CA PRO A 229 4.00 -14.88 -7.48
C PRO A 229 3.16 -14.07 -6.47
N TYR A 230 3.83 -13.45 -5.50
CA TYR A 230 3.14 -12.76 -4.41
C TYR A 230 2.21 -11.65 -4.88
N ASP A 231 2.63 -10.83 -5.83
CA ASP A 231 1.80 -9.74 -6.39
C ASP A 231 0.55 -10.27 -7.10
N VAL A 232 0.65 -11.41 -7.80
CA VAL A 232 -0.49 -12.08 -8.44
C VAL A 232 -1.46 -12.62 -7.39
N TYR A 233 -0.94 -13.31 -6.36
CA TYR A 233 -1.78 -13.79 -5.27
C TYR A 233 -2.52 -12.66 -4.58
N MET A 234 -1.82 -11.59 -4.23
CA MET A 234 -2.42 -10.43 -3.54
C MET A 234 -3.44 -9.70 -4.40
N TRP A 235 -3.19 -9.58 -5.70
CA TRP A 235 -4.14 -8.99 -6.62
C TRP A 235 -5.45 -9.79 -6.68
N GLU A 236 -5.37 -11.09 -6.95
CA GLU A 236 -6.57 -11.91 -7.16
C GLU A 236 -7.35 -12.17 -5.87
N ASN A 237 -6.66 -12.32 -4.73
CA ASN A 237 -7.26 -12.77 -3.48
C ASN A 237 -7.54 -11.66 -2.48
N VAL A 238 -6.93 -10.47 -2.63
CA VAL A 238 -7.06 -9.37 -1.66
C VAL A 238 -7.47 -8.07 -2.32
N LEU A 239 -6.64 -7.52 -3.23
CA LEU A 239 -6.85 -6.16 -3.74
C LEU A 239 -8.12 -6.06 -4.60
N LYS A 240 -8.24 -6.93 -5.60
CA LYS A 240 -9.39 -6.95 -6.52
C LYS A 240 -10.72 -7.23 -5.81
N PRO A 241 -10.86 -8.23 -4.92
CA PRO A 241 -12.10 -8.45 -4.17
C PRO A 241 -12.48 -7.29 -3.25
N MET A 242 -11.51 -6.55 -2.70
CA MET A 242 -11.75 -5.35 -1.90
C MET A 242 -12.10 -4.11 -2.73
N GLY A 243 -12.00 -4.18 -4.05
CA GLY A 243 -12.23 -3.04 -4.94
C GLY A 243 -11.04 -2.07 -5.04
N MET A 244 -9.83 -2.49 -4.65
CA MET A 244 -8.59 -1.71 -4.75
C MET A 244 -7.98 -1.83 -6.16
N LEU A 245 -8.72 -1.41 -7.18
CA LEU A 245 -8.44 -1.71 -8.58
C LEU A 245 -7.24 -0.96 -9.17
N SER A 246 -6.77 0.08 -8.52
CA SER A 246 -5.59 0.83 -8.94
C SER A 246 -4.31 0.35 -8.28
N SER A 247 -4.43 -0.34 -7.14
CA SER A 247 -3.31 -0.79 -6.30
C SER A 247 -2.60 -2.01 -6.86
N SER A 248 -1.30 -2.14 -6.56
CA SER A 248 -0.51 -3.30 -6.98
C SER A 248 0.72 -3.49 -6.09
N TYR A 249 1.17 -4.74 -5.95
CA TYR A 249 2.48 -5.09 -5.38
C TYR A 249 3.57 -5.28 -6.43
N THR A 250 3.24 -5.20 -7.72
CA THR A 250 4.18 -5.44 -8.82
C THR A 250 5.36 -4.47 -8.77
N GLN A 251 6.59 -4.99 -8.91
CA GLN A 251 7.84 -4.24 -8.89
C GLN A 251 8.69 -4.56 -10.13
N PRO A 252 9.01 -3.59 -10.98
CA PRO A 252 8.55 -2.20 -10.96
C PRO A 252 7.04 -2.08 -11.24
N PRO A 253 6.41 -0.96 -10.88
CA PRO A 253 5.02 -0.73 -11.22
C PRO A 253 4.81 -0.70 -12.73
N ALA A 254 3.63 -1.09 -13.20
CA ALA A 254 3.32 -1.10 -14.63
C ALA A 254 3.49 0.30 -15.26
N SER A 255 4.02 0.34 -16.49
CA SER A 255 4.22 1.60 -17.23
C SER A 255 2.88 2.33 -17.46
N GLY A 256 2.94 3.66 -17.54
CA GLY A 256 1.76 4.50 -17.80
C GLY A 256 0.87 4.75 -16.57
N LYS A 257 1.19 4.21 -15.40
CA LYS A 257 0.49 4.54 -14.16
C LYS A 257 0.89 5.94 -13.67
N PRO A 258 -0.05 6.73 -13.11
CA PRO A 258 0.24 8.04 -12.53
C PRO A 258 0.94 7.88 -11.16
N LEU A 259 2.26 7.80 -11.16
CA LEU A 259 3.04 7.58 -9.94
C LEU A 259 3.48 8.91 -9.32
N ALA A 260 3.44 8.99 -8.00
CA ALA A 260 4.07 10.07 -7.26
C ALA A 260 5.59 9.86 -7.18
N THR A 261 6.35 10.93 -7.41
CA THR A 261 7.80 10.95 -7.22
C THR A 261 8.13 10.96 -5.73
N ALA A 262 9.02 10.10 -5.30
CA ALA A 262 9.53 10.08 -3.94
C ALA A 262 10.57 11.20 -3.73
N HIS A 263 10.58 11.78 -2.52
CA HIS A 263 11.43 12.90 -2.15
C HIS A 263 12.20 12.58 -0.86
N ASN A 264 13.39 13.13 -0.74
CA ASN A 264 14.16 13.07 0.50
C ASN A 264 13.65 14.12 1.52
N ASN A 265 14.21 14.09 2.73
CA ASN A 265 13.87 15.03 3.81
C ASN A 265 14.16 16.52 3.51
N LYS A 266 14.82 16.83 2.40
CA LYS A 266 15.05 18.19 1.90
C LYS A 266 14.03 18.60 0.83
N GLY A 267 13.04 17.75 0.52
CA GLY A 267 12.04 17.96 -0.52
C GLY A 267 12.57 17.78 -1.94
N LYS A 268 13.77 17.19 -2.13
CA LYS A 268 14.34 16.91 -3.46
C LYS A 268 13.95 15.52 -3.93
N ALA A 269 13.56 15.38 -5.20
CA ALA A 269 13.31 14.09 -5.81
C ALA A 269 14.52 13.16 -5.67
N ILE A 270 14.26 11.89 -5.36
CA ILE A 270 15.31 10.86 -5.35
C ILE A 270 15.64 10.44 -6.78
N LYS A 271 16.83 9.85 -6.96
CA LYS A 271 17.26 9.35 -8.27
C LYS A 271 16.35 8.23 -8.75
N GLY A 272 15.83 8.34 -9.97
CA GLY A 272 14.90 7.38 -10.56
C GLY A 272 13.47 7.51 -10.07
N ASN A 273 13.15 8.58 -9.35
CA ASN A 273 11.82 8.99 -8.86
C ASN A 273 11.19 8.10 -7.79
N TYR A 274 11.62 6.84 -7.64
CA TYR A 274 11.16 5.91 -6.59
C TYR A 274 12.18 4.81 -6.38
N HIS A 275 12.03 4.05 -5.30
CA HIS A 275 12.78 2.82 -5.08
C HIS A 275 11.92 1.60 -5.38
N LEU A 276 12.57 0.48 -5.72
CA LEU A 276 11.96 -0.82 -5.87
C LEU A 276 12.07 -1.61 -4.56
N TYR A 277 11.03 -2.38 -4.25
CA TYR A 277 10.97 -3.21 -3.05
C TYR A 277 10.59 -4.65 -3.44
N PRO A 278 11.57 -5.51 -3.74
CA PRO A 278 11.29 -6.93 -3.90
C PRO A 278 10.70 -7.53 -2.60
N GLU A 279 10.93 -6.91 -1.45
CA GLU A 279 10.23 -7.14 -0.19
C GLU A 279 8.78 -6.59 -0.26
N GLN A 280 8.01 -7.10 -1.20
CA GLN A 280 6.68 -6.60 -1.56
C GLN A 280 5.74 -6.55 -0.37
N ALA A 281 5.64 -7.66 0.40
CA ALA A 281 4.81 -7.72 1.61
C ALA A 281 5.18 -6.67 2.65
N ALA A 282 6.47 -6.36 2.78
CA ALA A 282 6.97 -5.43 3.77
C ALA A 282 6.81 -3.96 3.37
N ALA A 283 6.94 -3.62 2.07
CA ALA A 283 7.00 -2.22 1.63
C ALA A 283 6.59 -1.96 0.16
N GLY A 284 6.22 -2.98 -0.62
CA GLY A 284 6.08 -2.87 -2.08
C GLY A 284 4.73 -2.40 -2.62
N LEU A 285 3.75 -2.09 -1.76
CA LEU A 285 2.43 -1.66 -2.22
C LEU A 285 2.48 -0.26 -2.86
N TRP A 286 1.96 -0.17 -4.08
CA TRP A 286 1.55 1.07 -4.73
C TRP A 286 0.05 1.21 -4.61
N THR A 287 -0.43 2.35 -4.10
CA THR A 287 -1.85 2.56 -3.84
C THR A 287 -2.21 4.04 -3.82
N ASN A 288 -3.50 4.33 -3.77
CA ASN A 288 -4.06 5.66 -3.53
C ASN A 288 -5.03 5.64 -2.34
N PRO A 289 -5.41 6.79 -1.78
CA PRO A 289 -6.30 6.85 -0.63
C PRO A 289 -7.69 6.28 -0.88
N SER A 290 -8.21 6.34 -2.11
CA SER A 290 -9.53 5.77 -2.45
C SER A 290 -9.53 4.24 -2.36
N ASP A 291 -8.46 3.60 -2.83
CA ASP A 291 -8.28 2.16 -2.68
C ASP A 291 -8.09 1.77 -1.20
N LEU A 292 -7.29 2.54 -0.44
CA LEU A 292 -7.17 2.32 1.01
C LEU A 292 -8.49 2.55 1.75
N ALA A 293 -9.31 3.50 1.32
CA ALA A 293 -10.66 3.69 1.87
C ALA A 293 -11.54 2.45 1.61
N SER A 294 -11.44 1.83 0.43
CA SER A 294 -12.13 0.56 0.13
C SER A 294 -11.71 -0.57 1.08
N TYR A 295 -10.40 -0.68 1.37
CA TYR A 295 -9.87 -1.62 2.36
C TYR A 295 -10.43 -1.36 3.77
N ILE A 296 -10.48 -0.10 4.21
CA ILE A 296 -11.04 0.28 5.52
C ILE A 296 -12.53 -0.04 5.59
N ILE A 297 -13.30 0.31 4.55
CA ILE A 297 -14.74 0.04 4.46
C ILE A 297 -15.00 -1.46 4.54
N GLU A 298 -14.28 -2.28 3.76
CA GLU A 298 -14.45 -3.73 3.78
C GLU A 298 -14.11 -4.32 5.16
N THR A 299 -13.03 -3.84 5.80
CA THR A 299 -12.66 -4.27 7.15
C THR A 299 -13.77 -3.97 8.16
N GLN A 300 -14.36 -2.78 8.13
CA GLN A 300 -15.45 -2.40 9.04
C GLN A 300 -16.72 -3.22 8.79
N LEU A 301 -17.09 -3.40 7.51
CA LEU A 301 -18.25 -4.20 7.15
C LEU A 301 -18.07 -5.68 7.53
N ALA A 302 -16.85 -6.22 7.36
CA ALA A 302 -16.56 -7.59 7.77
C ALA A 302 -16.62 -7.77 9.30
N LEU A 303 -16.14 -6.80 10.08
CA LEU A 303 -16.27 -6.80 11.55
C LEU A 303 -17.72 -6.85 12.04
N GLU A 304 -18.63 -6.26 11.29
CA GLU A 304 -20.05 -6.22 11.60
C GLU A 304 -20.84 -7.40 10.98
N GLY A 305 -20.15 -8.36 10.34
CA GLY A 305 -20.78 -9.47 9.63
C GLY A 305 -21.58 -9.05 8.38
N LYS A 306 -21.37 -7.83 7.89
CA LYS A 306 -22.08 -7.26 6.72
C LYS A 306 -21.36 -7.51 5.40
N SER A 307 -20.13 -8.01 5.43
CA SER A 307 -19.33 -8.38 4.27
C SER A 307 -18.37 -9.53 4.60
N SER A 308 -17.97 -10.27 3.58
CA SER A 308 -16.96 -11.34 3.67
C SER A 308 -16.22 -11.51 2.34
N LYS A 309 -15.96 -10.40 1.64
CA LYS A 309 -15.31 -10.45 0.31
C LYS A 309 -13.94 -11.12 0.33
N VAL A 310 -13.21 -10.98 1.44
CA VAL A 310 -11.90 -11.61 1.63
C VAL A 310 -11.87 -12.42 2.92
N LEU A 311 -12.12 -11.79 4.06
CA LEU A 311 -12.11 -12.43 5.37
C LEU A 311 -13.52 -12.49 5.97
N SER A 312 -13.81 -13.57 6.67
CA SER A 312 -15.02 -13.69 7.49
C SER A 312 -14.98 -12.73 8.69
N GLU A 313 -16.11 -12.54 9.34
CA GLU A 313 -16.22 -11.77 10.58
C GLU A 313 -15.26 -12.29 11.67
N SER A 314 -15.23 -13.61 11.88
CA SER A 314 -14.36 -14.24 12.88
C SER A 314 -12.88 -14.03 12.58
N MET A 315 -12.48 -14.18 11.31
CA MET A 315 -11.09 -13.96 10.90
C MET A 315 -10.67 -12.49 10.97
N THR A 316 -11.59 -11.58 10.65
CA THR A 316 -11.37 -10.14 10.79
C THR A 316 -11.23 -9.73 12.26
N LYS A 317 -12.05 -10.28 13.15
CA LYS A 317 -11.92 -10.09 14.61
C LYS A 317 -10.60 -10.62 15.13
N LEU A 318 -10.20 -11.84 14.71
CA LEU A 318 -8.91 -12.43 15.08
C LEU A 318 -7.74 -11.52 14.67
N ARG A 319 -7.77 -10.99 13.45
CA ARG A 319 -6.74 -10.07 12.93
C ARG A 319 -6.55 -8.84 13.81
N LEU A 320 -7.62 -8.29 14.36
CA LEU A 320 -7.62 -7.06 15.16
C LEU A 320 -7.50 -7.31 16.68
N THR A 321 -7.38 -8.59 17.09
CA THR A 321 -7.17 -8.95 18.48
C THR A 321 -5.67 -8.91 18.80
N PRO A 322 -5.22 -8.21 19.84
CA PRO A 322 -3.82 -8.24 20.28
C PRO A 322 -3.35 -9.66 20.56
N PHE A 323 -2.17 -10.02 20.04
CA PHE A 323 -1.60 -11.36 20.19
C PHE A 323 -0.90 -11.57 21.53
N ILE A 324 -0.23 -10.53 22.01
CA ILE A 324 0.32 -10.44 23.38
C ILE A 324 0.04 -9.05 23.95
N ASP A 325 0.14 -8.90 25.27
CA ASP A 325 0.09 -7.59 25.91
C ASP A 325 1.14 -6.67 25.29
N LYS A 326 0.74 -5.50 24.78
CA LYS A 326 1.60 -4.52 24.10
C LYS A 326 2.10 -4.96 22.71
N SER A 327 1.52 -6.00 22.09
CA SER A 327 1.77 -6.29 20.67
C SER A 327 0.76 -5.59 19.78
N SER A 328 1.10 -5.48 18.49
CA SER A 328 0.10 -5.20 17.45
C SER A 328 -0.81 -6.43 17.26
N ALA A 329 -2.02 -6.20 16.78
CA ALA A 329 -2.89 -7.25 16.27
C ALA A 329 -2.27 -7.92 15.01
N LEU A 330 -2.85 -9.01 14.54
CA LEU A 330 -2.38 -9.75 13.38
C LEU A 330 -2.64 -9.00 12.06
N GLY A 331 -1.77 -8.09 11.66
CA GLY A 331 -1.85 -7.38 10.39
C GLY A 331 -2.18 -5.90 10.42
#